data_6108fe520300cb4c8db8291d32956aed
#
_entry.id   6108fe520300cb4c8db8291d32956aed
#
_cell.length_a   1.000
_cell.length_b   1.000
_cell.length_c   1.000
_cell.angle_alpha   90.00
_cell.angle_beta   90.00
_cell.angle_gamma   90.00
#
_symmetry.space_group_name_H-M   'P 1'
#
loop_
_entity.id
_entity.type
_entity.pdbx_description
1 polymer ?
#
loop_
_entity_poly.entity_id
_entity_poly.type
_entity_poly.pdbx_seq_one_letter_code
_entity_poly.pdbx_strand_id
1 'polypeptide(L)'
;IDKEFGPKRDLLLMDNNVLRSPKFDQIIDEIKALGFEKGATFVNPKTGKTVVRHVDFNQGLDAFLLNEHKAQRLGELAIKPARIAFDHIEDEDVYVRAITLCARAGIDHMSNYLLYNGEDFTGKGHSYHADTPEDLFYRMHLTMELGENLTEELGRKIAIFSFPMRYIPLDNDQRGFIGANWNAKYLRALQCMLIPTQ
;
A
#
# COMPACT_ATOMS: atom_id res chain seq x y z
N ILE A 1 5.44 -9.01 24.47
CA ILE A 1 4.12 -8.35 24.30
C ILE A 1 3.01 -9.35 24.61
N ASP A 2 2.90 -10.48 23.89
CA ASP A 2 1.81 -11.46 24.09
C ASP A 2 1.77 -12.02 25.54
N LYS A 3 2.94 -12.20 26.18
CA LYS A 3 3.04 -12.67 27.57
C LYS A 3 2.53 -11.64 28.59
N GLU A 4 2.69 -10.36 28.31
CA GLU A 4 2.37 -9.25 29.22
C GLU A 4 0.97 -8.69 28.97
N PHE A 5 0.59 -8.53 27.68
CA PHE A 5 -0.64 -7.87 27.25
C PHE A 5 -1.65 -8.80 26.59
N GLY A 6 -1.35 -10.10 26.54
CA GLY A 6 -2.15 -11.09 25.83
C GLY A 6 -2.02 -11.01 24.31
N PRO A 7 -2.57 -12.00 23.59
CA PRO A 7 -2.44 -12.09 22.14
C PRO A 7 -3.11 -10.90 21.43
N LYS A 8 -2.46 -10.38 20.41
CA LYS A 8 -2.93 -9.26 19.58
C LYS A 8 -3.33 -9.74 18.19
N ARG A 9 -4.31 -9.07 17.62
CA ARG A 9 -4.80 -9.35 16.26
C ARG A 9 -3.84 -8.80 15.21
N ASP A 10 -3.42 -7.56 15.40
CA ASP A 10 -2.66 -6.81 14.39
C ASP A 10 -1.23 -6.55 14.88
N LEU A 11 -0.27 -6.76 13.98
CA LEU A 11 1.12 -6.36 14.13
C LEU A 11 1.40 -5.22 13.15
N LEU A 12 1.50 -3.99 13.67
CA LEU A 12 1.86 -2.81 12.90
C LEU A 12 3.37 -2.60 12.97
N LEU A 13 4.02 -2.59 11.82
CA LEU A 13 5.45 -2.34 11.67
C LEU A 13 5.66 -0.92 11.17
N MET A 14 6.44 -0.15 11.92
CA MET A 14 6.66 1.29 11.70
C MET A 14 8.01 1.57 11.02
N ASP A 15 8.60 0.57 10.36
CA ASP A 15 9.83 0.75 9.59
C ASP A 15 9.56 1.50 8.28
N ASN A 16 10.45 2.43 7.93
CA ASN A 16 10.31 3.25 6.71
C ASN A 16 10.36 2.42 5.43
N ASN A 17 11.15 1.34 5.39
CA ASN A 17 11.28 0.51 4.20
C ASN A 17 11.94 -0.83 4.54
N VAL A 18 11.15 -1.79 4.97
CA VAL A 18 11.63 -3.14 5.31
C VAL A 18 12.36 -3.84 4.16
N LEU A 19 11.95 -3.55 2.90
CA LEU A 19 12.55 -4.16 1.70
C LEU A 19 14.01 -3.75 1.46
N ARG A 20 14.46 -2.66 2.09
CA ARG A 20 15.86 -2.20 2.02
C ARG A 20 16.75 -2.84 3.07
N SER A 21 16.16 -3.50 4.06
CA SER A 21 16.92 -4.10 5.16
C SER A 21 17.78 -5.27 4.66
N PRO A 22 19.08 -5.32 5.01
CA PRO A 22 19.91 -6.50 4.75
C PRO A 22 19.48 -7.72 5.56
N LYS A 23 18.62 -7.51 6.57
CA LYS A 23 18.06 -8.57 7.43
C LYS A 23 16.61 -8.90 7.06
N PHE A 24 16.18 -8.58 5.85
CA PHE A 24 14.78 -8.76 5.42
C PHE A 24 14.27 -10.17 5.71
N ASP A 25 15.00 -11.21 5.29
CA ASP A 25 14.59 -12.60 5.50
C ASP A 25 14.50 -12.99 6.98
N GLN A 26 15.45 -12.52 7.78
CA GLN A 26 15.42 -12.71 9.24
C GLN A 26 14.18 -12.05 9.86
N ILE A 27 13.83 -10.82 9.43
CA ILE A 27 12.63 -10.11 9.91
C ILE A 27 11.37 -10.91 9.59
N ILE A 28 11.26 -11.45 8.36
CA ILE A 28 10.11 -12.30 7.99
C ILE A 28 10.02 -13.54 8.89
N ASP A 29 11.15 -14.23 9.15
CA ASP A 29 11.17 -15.41 10.02
C ASP A 29 10.81 -15.06 11.47
N GLU A 30 11.25 -13.93 11.98
CA GLU A 30 10.89 -13.45 13.32
C GLU A 30 9.38 -13.13 13.41
N ILE A 31 8.79 -12.49 12.39
CA ILE A 31 7.35 -12.22 12.33
C ILE A 31 6.54 -13.53 12.33
N LYS A 32 6.98 -14.53 11.57
CA LYS A 32 6.37 -15.88 11.58
C LYS A 32 6.49 -16.54 12.95
N ALA A 33 7.68 -16.49 13.58
CA ALA A 33 7.92 -17.03 14.92
C ALA A 33 7.07 -16.36 16.00
N LEU A 34 6.62 -15.11 15.78
CA LEU A 34 5.64 -14.42 16.63
C LEU A 34 4.19 -14.86 16.37
N GLY A 35 3.95 -15.80 15.44
CA GLY A 35 2.62 -16.33 15.11
C GLY A 35 1.82 -15.43 14.19
N PHE A 36 2.48 -14.74 13.26
CA PHE A 36 1.84 -13.91 12.22
C PHE A 36 2.11 -14.44 10.80
N GLU A 37 2.32 -15.75 10.68
CA GLU A 37 2.37 -16.44 9.38
C GLU A 37 1.02 -16.38 8.67
N LYS A 38 1.03 -16.69 7.36
CA LYS A 38 -0.18 -16.71 6.54
C LYS A 38 -1.27 -17.60 7.14
N GLY A 39 -2.46 -17.04 7.31
CA GLY A 39 -3.60 -17.75 7.91
C GLY A 39 -3.56 -17.85 9.44
N ALA A 40 -2.60 -17.21 10.11
CA ALA A 40 -2.49 -17.21 11.56
C ALA A 40 -3.77 -16.73 12.26
N THR A 41 -4.13 -17.41 13.33
CA THR A 41 -5.29 -17.08 14.18
C THR A 41 -4.92 -17.20 15.65
N PHE A 42 -5.76 -16.61 16.51
CA PHE A 42 -5.72 -16.85 17.96
C PHE A 42 -7.13 -16.86 18.55
N VAL A 43 -7.28 -17.49 19.69
CA VAL A 43 -8.53 -17.44 20.45
C VAL A 43 -8.52 -16.23 21.37
N ASN A 44 -9.46 -15.32 21.18
CA ASN A 44 -9.58 -14.14 22.03
C ASN A 44 -9.99 -14.59 23.46
N PRO A 45 -9.16 -14.35 24.50
CA PRO A 45 -9.40 -14.86 25.84
C PRO A 45 -10.63 -14.25 26.50
N LYS A 46 -11.10 -13.07 26.04
CA LYS A 46 -12.30 -12.40 26.60
C LYS A 46 -13.59 -12.90 25.98
N THR A 47 -13.57 -13.28 24.70
CA THR A 47 -14.79 -13.62 23.95
C THR A 47 -14.88 -15.08 23.56
N GLY A 48 -13.80 -15.86 23.69
CA GLY A 48 -13.68 -17.25 23.24
C GLY A 48 -13.72 -17.42 21.71
N LYS A 49 -13.78 -16.33 20.93
CA LYS A 49 -13.85 -16.38 19.47
C LYS A 49 -12.48 -16.50 18.83
N THR A 50 -12.37 -17.29 17.76
CA THR A 50 -11.20 -17.32 16.89
C THR A 50 -11.13 -16.03 16.07
N VAL A 51 -9.97 -15.39 16.08
CA VAL A 51 -9.68 -14.13 15.40
C VAL A 51 -8.50 -14.32 14.48
N VAL A 52 -8.61 -13.86 13.23
CA VAL A 52 -7.53 -13.88 12.25
C VAL A 52 -6.51 -12.78 12.61
N ARG A 53 -5.22 -13.11 12.53
CA ARG A 53 -4.12 -12.16 12.72
C ARG A 53 -3.77 -11.46 11.41
N HIS A 54 -3.23 -10.24 11.51
CA HIS A 54 -2.78 -9.45 10.38
C HIS A 54 -1.43 -8.77 10.66
N VAL A 55 -0.64 -8.64 9.59
CA VAL A 55 0.59 -7.85 9.56
C VAL A 55 0.37 -6.65 8.65
N ASP A 56 0.75 -5.47 9.10
CA ASP A 56 0.66 -4.23 8.34
C ASP A 56 2.03 -3.52 8.37
N PHE A 57 2.70 -3.45 7.21
CA PHE A 57 3.86 -2.60 7.00
C PHE A 57 3.37 -1.18 6.76
N ASN A 58 3.06 -0.48 7.84
CA ASN A 58 2.28 0.75 7.84
C ASN A 58 2.91 1.90 7.03
N GLN A 59 4.24 1.92 6.86
CA GLN A 59 4.95 2.91 6.04
C GLN A 59 5.01 2.55 4.55
N GLY A 60 4.50 1.37 4.18
CA GLY A 60 4.47 0.90 2.82
C GLY A 60 5.68 0.07 2.38
N LEU A 61 5.54 -0.51 1.21
CA LEU A 61 6.53 -1.34 0.54
C LEU A 61 7.00 -0.61 -0.73
N ASP A 62 8.30 -0.45 -0.87
CA ASP A 62 8.91 0.21 -2.02
C ASP A 62 8.80 -0.68 -3.27
N ALA A 63 7.99 -0.27 -4.25
CA ALA A 63 7.76 -0.99 -5.49
C ALA A 63 9.04 -1.24 -6.29
N PHE A 64 10.01 -0.32 -6.25
CA PHE A 64 11.30 -0.44 -6.93
C PHE A 64 12.16 -1.57 -6.37
N LEU A 65 12.06 -1.84 -5.07
CA LEU A 65 12.83 -2.86 -4.39
C LEU A 65 12.13 -4.23 -4.35
N LEU A 66 10.86 -4.30 -4.72
CA LEU A 66 10.11 -5.53 -4.74
C LEU A 66 10.55 -6.42 -5.91
N ASN A 67 10.87 -7.67 -5.61
CA ASN A 67 11.21 -8.72 -6.57
C ASN A 67 10.51 -10.03 -6.17
N GLU A 68 10.63 -11.08 -7.00
CA GLU A 68 9.99 -12.37 -6.75
C GLU A 68 10.31 -12.95 -5.37
N HIS A 69 11.59 -12.97 -4.99
CA HIS A 69 12.01 -13.48 -3.68
C HIS A 69 11.30 -12.74 -2.54
N LYS A 70 11.35 -11.40 -2.56
CA LYS A 70 10.72 -10.59 -1.51
C LYS A 70 9.20 -10.73 -1.49
N ALA A 71 8.56 -10.79 -2.66
CA ALA A 71 7.13 -11.01 -2.75
C ALA A 71 6.72 -12.38 -2.17
N GLN A 72 7.47 -13.45 -2.50
CA GLN A 72 7.25 -14.78 -1.94
C GLN A 72 7.38 -14.78 -0.41
N ARG A 73 8.45 -14.17 0.12
CA ARG A 73 8.66 -14.05 1.57
C ARG A 73 7.55 -13.28 2.27
N LEU A 74 7.09 -12.16 1.69
CA LEU A 74 5.94 -11.40 2.20
C LEU A 74 4.66 -12.24 2.16
N GLY A 75 4.48 -13.05 1.11
CA GLY A 75 3.34 -13.96 0.97
C GLY A 75 3.26 -15.07 2.02
N GLU A 76 4.34 -15.31 2.79
CA GLU A 76 4.35 -16.23 3.93
C GLU A 76 3.71 -15.63 5.20
N LEU A 77 3.46 -14.32 5.21
CA LEU A 77 2.89 -13.58 6.33
C LEU A 77 1.37 -13.41 6.20
N ALA A 78 0.72 -13.15 7.31
CA ALA A 78 -0.68 -12.73 7.38
C ALA A 78 -0.85 -11.25 6.98
N ILE A 79 -0.18 -10.81 5.90
CA ILE A 79 -0.14 -9.41 5.48
C ILE A 79 -1.53 -8.92 5.02
N LYS A 80 -1.97 -7.76 5.58
CA LYS A 80 -3.25 -7.17 5.21
C LYS A 80 -3.36 -5.73 5.75
N PRO A 81 -3.33 -4.72 4.88
CA PRO A 81 -3.01 -4.81 3.45
C PRO A 81 -1.50 -4.78 3.18
N ALA A 82 -1.07 -5.20 1.97
CA ALA A 82 0.21 -4.79 1.43
C ALA A 82 0.05 -3.39 0.85
N ARG A 83 0.82 -2.43 1.36
CA ARG A 83 0.74 -1.02 0.95
C ARG A 83 1.82 -0.71 -0.05
N ILE A 84 1.45 -0.29 -1.26
CA ILE A 84 2.38 0.04 -2.34
C ILE A 84 1.94 1.38 -2.93
N ALA A 85 2.83 2.37 -2.95
CA ALA A 85 2.53 3.68 -3.50
C ALA A 85 2.50 3.67 -5.03
N PHE A 86 1.62 4.50 -5.62
CA PHE A 86 1.57 4.81 -7.05
C PHE A 86 1.43 6.33 -7.20
N ASP A 87 2.49 7.04 -6.86
CA ASP A 87 2.48 8.50 -6.73
C ASP A 87 2.62 9.23 -8.07
N HIS A 88 3.31 8.62 -9.04
CA HIS A 88 3.59 9.20 -10.35
C HIS A 88 3.22 8.24 -11.47
N ILE A 89 2.64 8.77 -12.55
CA ILE A 89 2.21 7.95 -13.70
C ILE A 89 3.42 7.30 -14.41
N GLU A 90 4.58 7.94 -14.35
CA GLU A 90 5.82 7.41 -14.92
C GLU A 90 6.30 6.13 -14.24
N ASP A 91 5.81 5.84 -13.04
CA ASP A 91 6.15 4.62 -12.29
C ASP A 91 5.15 3.46 -12.56
N GLU A 92 4.30 3.56 -13.59
CA GLU A 92 3.27 2.58 -13.93
C GLU A 92 3.83 1.16 -14.03
N ASP A 93 4.86 0.94 -14.84
CA ASP A 93 5.45 -0.38 -15.05
C ASP A 93 5.96 -0.99 -13.74
N VAL A 94 6.56 -0.15 -12.88
CA VAL A 94 7.09 -0.57 -11.58
C VAL A 94 5.95 -0.94 -10.65
N TYR A 95 4.88 -0.14 -10.63
CA TYR A 95 3.70 -0.39 -9.82
C TYR A 95 2.98 -1.67 -10.25
N VAL A 96 2.66 -1.81 -11.55
CA VAL A 96 1.99 -2.99 -12.10
C VAL A 96 2.76 -4.27 -11.80
N ARG A 97 4.09 -4.25 -12.01
CA ARG A 97 4.97 -5.37 -11.67
C ARG A 97 4.90 -5.71 -10.18
N ALA A 98 4.98 -4.71 -9.30
CA ALA A 98 4.98 -4.91 -7.85
C ALA A 98 3.66 -5.54 -7.36
N ILE A 99 2.52 -5.01 -7.79
CA ILE A 99 1.18 -5.55 -7.48
C ILE A 99 1.05 -6.99 -8.00
N THR A 100 1.47 -7.25 -9.24
CA THR A 100 1.41 -8.58 -9.86
C THR A 100 2.24 -9.61 -9.07
N LEU A 101 3.46 -9.24 -8.66
CA LEU A 101 4.31 -10.11 -7.84
C LEU A 101 3.65 -10.42 -6.49
N CYS A 102 3.10 -9.43 -5.81
CA CYS A 102 2.38 -9.61 -4.56
C CYS A 102 1.16 -10.53 -4.73
N ALA A 103 0.35 -10.28 -5.76
CA ALA A 103 -0.81 -11.12 -6.05
C ALA A 103 -0.41 -12.57 -6.29
N ARG A 104 0.58 -12.82 -7.16
CA ARG A 104 1.08 -14.19 -7.45
C ARG A 104 1.70 -14.87 -6.24
N ALA A 105 2.28 -14.11 -5.32
CA ALA A 105 2.76 -14.64 -4.04
C ALA A 105 1.65 -14.95 -3.01
N GLY A 106 0.40 -14.72 -3.38
CA GLY A 106 -0.76 -15.05 -2.55
C GLY A 106 -1.20 -13.94 -1.58
N ILE A 107 -0.85 -12.69 -1.87
CA ILE A 107 -1.35 -11.51 -1.14
C ILE A 107 -2.59 -11.00 -1.86
N ASP A 108 -3.75 -11.11 -1.20
CA ASP A 108 -5.06 -10.82 -1.81
C ASP A 108 -5.60 -9.43 -1.47
N HIS A 109 -5.07 -8.82 -0.43
CA HIS A 109 -5.47 -7.49 0.02
C HIS A 109 -4.31 -6.52 -0.09
N MET A 110 -4.44 -5.57 -0.99
CA MET A 110 -3.45 -4.53 -1.23
C MET A 110 -4.08 -3.15 -1.11
N SER A 111 -3.27 -2.16 -0.85
CA SER A 111 -3.69 -0.76 -0.94
C SER A 111 -2.60 0.07 -1.60
N ASN A 112 -3.00 1.13 -2.28
CA ASN A 112 -2.07 2.10 -2.83
C ASN A 112 -2.38 3.50 -2.33
N TYR A 113 -1.32 4.25 -2.12
CA TYR A 113 -1.40 5.70 -1.99
C TYR A 113 -1.24 6.30 -3.39
N LEU A 114 -2.12 7.24 -3.73
CA LEU A 114 -2.10 7.98 -4.99
C LEU A 114 -1.90 9.45 -4.65
N LEU A 115 -0.68 9.93 -4.78
CA LEU A 115 -0.39 11.34 -4.56
C LEU A 115 -1.00 12.16 -5.70
N TYR A 116 -1.69 13.25 -5.39
CA TYR A 116 -2.27 14.16 -6.36
C TYR A 116 -2.01 15.62 -5.98
N ASN A 117 -2.18 16.54 -6.93
CA ASN A 117 -1.87 17.95 -6.77
C ASN A 117 -0.36 18.21 -6.64
N GLY A 118 0.46 17.34 -7.26
CA GLY A 118 1.93 17.38 -7.17
C GLY A 118 2.56 18.44 -8.05
N GLU A 119 3.86 18.58 -7.92
CA GLU A 119 4.73 19.48 -8.68
C GLU A 119 5.68 18.68 -9.56
N ASP A 120 6.27 19.35 -10.56
CA ASP A 120 7.39 18.78 -11.31
C ASP A 120 8.54 18.45 -10.35
N PHE A 121 9.13 17.28 -10.54
CA PHE A 121 10.29 16.87 -9.79
C PHE A 121 11.34 16.25 -10.70
N THR A 122 12.59 16.71 -10.57
CA THR A 122 13.73 16.06 -11.21
C THR A 122 14.83 15.87 -10.17
N GLY A 123 15.21 14.63 -9.95
CA GLY A 123 16.25 14.30 -8.98
C GLY A 123 16.41 12.79 -8.75
N LYS A 124 17.54 12.38 -8.24
CA LYS A 124 17.86 10.98 -7.91
C LYS A 124 17.64 9.98 -9.06
N GLY A 125 17.82 10.43 -10.31
CA GLY A 125 17.63 9.59 -11.49
C GLY A 125 16.18 9.48 -11.99
N HIS A 126 15.25 10.22 -11.40
CA HIS A 126 13.84 10.27 -11.80
C HIS A 126 13.45 11.67 -12.26
N SER A 127 12.50 11.74 -13.17
CA SER A 127 11.85 12.98 -13.60
C SER A 127 10.35 12.72 -13.67
N TYR A 128 9.60 13.45 -12.89
CA TYR A 128 8.14 13.36 -12.79
C TYR A 128 7.54 14.72 -13.17
N HIS A 129 6.49 14.71 -13.96
CA HIS A 129 5.76 15.95 -14.25
C HIS A 129 4.74 16.26 -13.14
N ALA A 130 4.38 17.54 -13.04
CA ALA A 130 3.28 17.98 -12.17
C ALA A 130 1.99 17.28 -12.62
N ASP A 131 1.43 16.44 -11.78
CA ASP A 131 0.29 15.61 -12.13
C ASP A 131 -0.96 16.42 -12.47
N THR A 132 -1.82 15.83 -13.28
CA THR A 132 -3.11 16.36 -13.67
C THR A 132 -4.27 15.59 -13.00
N PRO A 133 -5.49 16.13 -12.99
CA PRO A 133 -6.68 15.35 -12.61
C PRO A 133 -6.85 14.06 -13.44
N GLU A 134 -6.48 14.12 -14.72
CA GLU A 134 -6.51 13.00 -15.65
C GLU A 134 -5.53 11.91 -15.26
N ASP A 135 -4.32 12.25 -14.81
CA ASP A 135 -3.31 11.29 -14.35
C ASP A 135 -3.79 10.56 -13.08
N LEU A 136 -4.42 11.29 -12.15
CA LEU A 136 -5.02 10.65 -10.98
C LEU A 136 -6.12 9.68 -11.38
N PHE A 137 -7.03 10.11 -12.27
CA PHE A 137 -8.12 9.26 -12.77
C PHE A 137 -7.58 8.02 -13.46
N TYR A 138 -6.58 8.18 -14.32
CA TYR A 138 -5.92 7.08 -15.02
C TYR A 138 -5.32 6.07 -14.03
N ARG A 139 -4.55 6.52 -13.03
CA ARG A 139 -3.95 5.65 -12.02
C ARG A 139 -5.00 4.90 -11.19
N MET A 140 -6.13 5.54 -10.87
CA MET A 140 -7.25 4.87 -10.20
C MET A 140 -7.89 3.81 -11.10
N HIS A 141 -8.10 4.11 -12.38
CA HIS A 141 -8.70 3.21 -13.35
C HIS A 141 -7.80 2.00 -13.61
N LEU A 142 -6.51 2.24 -13.88
CA LEU A 142 -5.51 1.18 -14.03
C LEU A 142 -5.47 0.24 -12.82
N THR A 143 -5.55 0.80 -11.62
CA THR A 143 -5.57 0.00 -10.38
C THR A 143 -6.79 -0.93 -10.31
N MET A 144 -7.96 -0.46 -10.73
CA MET A 144 -9.18 -1.27 -10.79
C MET A 144 -9.03 -2.39 -11.82
N GLU A 145 -8.66 -2.05 -13.07
CA GLU A 145 -8.47 -3.02 -14.15
C GLU A 145 -7.43 -4.09 -13.78
N LEU A 146 -6.32 -3.67 -13.16
CA LEU A 146 -5.29 -4.58 -12.68
C LEU A 146 -5.84 -5.57 -11.62
N GLY A 147 -6.66 -5.10 -10.70
CA GLY A 147 -7.31 -5.94 -9.70
C GLY A 147 -8.28 -6.95 -10.32
N GLU A 148 -9.06 -6.53 -11.32
CA GLU A 148 -9.99 -7.39 -12.05
C GLU A 148 -9.23 -8.45 -12.86
N ASN A 149 -8.24 -8.04 -13.65
CA ASN A 149 -7.42 -8.94 -14.48
C ASN A 149 -6.69 -9.99 -13.61
N LEU A 150 -6.10 -9.59 -12.49
CA LEU A 150 -5.44 -10.52 -11.57
C LEU A 150 -6.45 -11.44 -10.86
N THR A 151 -7.66 -10.97 -10.59
CA THR A 151 -8.74 -11.81 -10.05
C THR A 151 -9.12 -12.92 -11.02
N GLU A 152 -9.26 -12.58 -12.32
CA GLU A 152 -9.56 -13.55 -13.37
C GLU A 152 -8.40 -14.51 -13.59
N GLU A 153 -7.16 -14.00 -13.75
CA GLU A 153 -5.94 -14.81 -13.96
C GLU A 153 -5.73 -15.83 -12.85
N LEU A 154 -5.89 -15.41 -11.59
CA LEU A 154 -5.55 -16.23 -10.43
C LEU A 154 -6.74 -17.03 -9.87
N GLY A 155 -7.95 -16.83 -10.39
CA GLY A 155 -9.16 -17.52 -9.94
C GLY A 155 -9.55 -17.24 -8.49
N ARG A 156 -9.11 -16.10 -7.92
CA ARG A 156 -9.40 -15.65 -6.55
C ARG A 156 -9.45 -14.14 -6.48
N LYS A 157 -10.28 -13.60 -5.59
CA LYS A 157 -10.48 -12.16 -5.48
C LYS A 157 -9.20 -11.45 -5.05
N ILE A 158 -8.74 -10.52 -5.88
CA ILE A 158 -7.67 -9.57 -5.56
C ILE A 158 -8.34 -8.22 -5.30
N ALA A 159 -8.17 -7.70 -4.08
CA ALA A 159 -8.73 -6.42 -3.66
C ALA A 159 -7.61 -5.38 -3.53
N ILE A 160 -7.69 -4.31 -4.31
CA ILE A 160 -6.76 -3.18 -4.24
C ILE A 160 -7.56 -1.93 -3.89
N PHE A 161 -7.24 -1.31 -2.76
CA PHE A 161 -7.90 -0.09 -2.30
C PHE A 161 -7.01 1.11 -2.56
N SER A 162 -7.54 2.11 -3.25
CA SER A 162 -6.84 3.36 -3.52
C SER A 162 -7.13 4.40 -2.44
N PHE A 163 -6.07 5.05 -1.95
CA PHE A 163 -6.13 6.16 -1.02
C PHE A 163 -5.51 7.40 -1.66
N PRO A 164 -6.30 8.23 -2.38
CA PRO A 164 -5.80 9.49 -2.90
C PRO A 164 -5.37 10.42 -1.78
N MET A 165 -4.13 10.91 -1.85
CA MET A 165 -3.52 11.81 -0.87
C MET A 165 -3.11 13.11 -1.55
N ARG A 166 -3.58 14.23 -0.98
CA ARG A 166 -3.24 15.54 -1.51
C ARG A 166 -1.80 15.90 -1.15
N TYR A 167 -0.99 16.17 -2.16
CA TYR A 167 0.35 16.73 -1.98
C TYR A 167 0.27 18.17 -1.45
N ILE A 168 1.12 18.45 -0.47
CA ILE A 168 1.41 19.79 0.06
C ILE A 168 2.92 19.85 0.25
N PRO A 169 3.63 20.85 -0.32
CA PRO A 169 5.08 21.00 -0.12
C PRO A 169 5.45 21.09 1.37
N LEU A 170 6.55 20.43 1.75
CA LEU A 170 6.98 20.35 3.15
C LEU A 170 7.45 21.70 3.75
N ASP A 171 7.92 22.59 2.90
CA ASP A 171 8.36 23.93 3.22
C ASP A 171 7.26 24.99 3.17
N ASN A 172 6.03 24.55 2.86
CA ASN A 172 4.87 25.42 2.72
C ASN A 172 3.85 25.15 3.82
N ASP A 173 3.74 26.05 4.79
CA ASP A 173 2.74 26.00 5.87
C ASP A 173 1.30 26.21 5.37
N GLN A 174 1.13 26.54 4.08
CA GLN A 174 -0.16 26.85 3.51
C GLN A 174 -0.90 25.58 3.07
N ARG A 175 -1.83 25.13 3.87
CA ARG A 175 -2.80 24.09 3.49
C ARG A 175 -3.60 24.39 2.21
N GLY A 176 -3.49 25.63 1.70
CA GLY A 176 -4.12 26.11 0.47
C GLY A 176 -3.29 25.87 -0.81
N PHE A 177 -2.16 25.17 -0.75
CA PHE A 177 -1.36 24.88 -1.94
C PHE A 177 -2.18 24.23 -3.05
N ILE A 178 -2.03 24.74 -4.27
CA ILE A 178 -2.67 24.22 -5.48
C ILE A 178 -1.58 24.02 -6.52
N GLY A 179 -1.38 22.78 -6.97
CA GLY A 179 -0.42 22.42 -8.01
C GLY A 179 -0.74 23.09 -9.36
N ALA A 180 0.25 23.16 -10.24
CA ALA A 180 0.18 23.91 -11.50
C ALA A 180 -1.00 23.50 -12.40
N ASN A 181 -1.35 22.22 -12.41
CA ASN A 181 -2.40 21.65 -13.26
C ASN A 181 -3.74 21.48 -12.52
N TRP A 182 -3.83 21.96 -11.28
CA TRP A 182 -5.00 21.83 -10.42
C TRP A 182 -5.70 23.17 -10.19
N ASN A 183 -6.92 23.12 -9.69
CA ASN A 183 -7.65 24.30 -9.22
C ASN A 183 -8.54 23.95 -8.02
N ALA A 184 -8.98 24.97 -7.30
CA ALA A 184 -9.78 24.80 -6.09
C ALA A 184 -11.09 24.03 -6.33
N LYS A 185 -11.69 24.16 -7.52
CA LYS A 185 -12.93 23.44 -7.89
C LYS A 185 -12.67 21.94 -8.03
N TYR A 186 -11.60 21.53 -8.72
CA TYR A 186 -11.23 20.13 -8.87
C TYR A 186 -10.87 19.49 -7.53
N LEU A 187 -10.04 20.18 -6.73
CA LEU A 187 -9.68 19.70 -5.41
C LEU A 187 -10.90 19.51 -4.51
N ARG A 188 -11.84 20.47 -4.53
CA ARG A 188 -13.08 20.34 -3.75
C ARG A 188 -13.97 19.20 -4.26
N ALA A 189 -14.12 19.06 -5.57
CA ALA A 189 -14.91 17.97 -6.16
C ALA A 189 -14.34 16.60 -5.77
N LEU A 190 -13.01 16.42 -5.86
CA LEU A 190 -12.34 15.19 -5.46
C LEU A 190 -12.52 14.91 -3.96
N GLN A 191 -12.34 15.93 -3.11
CA GLN A 191 -12.58 15.76 -1.67
C GLN A 191 -14.02 15.29 -1.37
N CYS A 192 -15.02 15.82 -2.08
CA CYS A 192 -16.40 15.37 -1.92
C CYS A 192 -16.62 13.91 -2.36
N MET A 193 -15.93 13.45 -3.41
CA MET A 193 -16.00 12.06 -3.87
C MET A 193 -15.28 11.09 -2.92
N LEU A 194 -14.20 11.55 -2.27
CA LEU A 194 -13.40 10.73 -1.36
C LEU A 194 -13.91 10.69 0.08
N ILE A 195 -14.87 11.56 0.44
CA ILE A 195 -15.53 11.47 1.74
C ILE A 195 -16.36 10.19 1.73
N PRO A 196 -16.07 9.21 2.62
CA PRO A 196 -16.88 8.01 2.71
C PRO A 196 -18.33 8.43 3.02
N THR A 197 -19.25 7.99 2.20
CA THR A 197 -20.66 8.02 2.59
C THR A 197 -20.80 7.05 3.75
N GLN A 198 -20.85 7.60 4.94
CA GLN A 198 -21.16 6.87 6.17
C GLN A 198 -22.63 6.41 6.18
#